data_7dec21342f6b2ee1650e44d1a582a8d4
#
_entry.id   7dec21342f6b2ee1650e44d1a582a8d4
#
_cell.length_a   1.000
_cell.length_b   1.000
_cell.length_c   1.000
_cell.angle_alpha   90.00
_cell.angle_beta   90.00
_cell.angle_gamma   90.00
#
_symmetry.space_group_name_H-M   'P 1'
#
loop_
_entity.id
_entity.type
_entity.pdbx_description
1 polymer ?
#
loop_
_entity_poly.entity_id
_entity_poly.type
_entity_poly.pdbx_seq_one_letter_code
_entity_poly.pdbx_strand_id
1 'polypeptide(L)'
;MITNIKIQNFKSLKYVDCEMRNLNILMGLNGMGKSSFIQTILLLMQSDKLEENVLDLNGPLAQIGQGKDALYQFAENENIYINLTLANEISFNWIFEYQKDKEKLFAKKTDSENNIIFFKKETVKFQYIPAERIGPQDIYDASTIIVSDKKQIGLLGEFAAYFINVFGQEYRVDEKLRHPKASSPNLLSQINAWMKEISPGVSLNTKYVPEVNKVILDYQFDLLNDTTNLFRPKNVGFGISYVLPIVLALLTAENNKTIIIENPESHIHPRGQAELGKLISLAANTGAQLLIETHSDHILNGIRVAVKEKLVNRHDVNIMYFEKSTTDKEQFTSISRIQLDEGGELNHYPENMLDEWSNQLLKLL
;
A
#
# COMPACT_ATOMS: atom_id res chain seq x y z
N MET A 1 -6.83 -10.00 -9.86
CA MET A 1 -7.15 -9.57 -8.49
C MET A 1 -7.19 -10.80 -7.60
N ILE A 2 -6.58 -10.75 -6.42
CA ILE A 2 -6.64 -11.79 -5.39
C ILE A 2 -7.99 -11.68 -4.67
N THR A 3 -8.74 -12.77 -4.55
CA THR A 3 -10.05 -12.80 -3.85
C THR A 3 -9.98 -13.48 -2.49
N ASN A 4 -8.98 -14.33 -2.29
CA ASN A 4 -8.75 -14.96 -0.99
C ASN A 4 -7.24 -15.25 -0.81
N ILE A 5 -6.78 -15.16 0.43
CA ILE A 5 -5.44 -15.56 0.84
C ILE A 5 -5.52 -16.42 2.10
N LYS A 6 -4.88 -17.60 2.05
CA LYS A 6 -4.69 -18.46 3.22
C LYS A 6 -3.21 -18.59 3.52
N ILE A 7 -2.85 -18.42 4.78
CA ILE A 7 -1.47 -18.48 5.26
C ILE A 7 -1.45 -19.36 6.50
N GLN A 8 -0.52 -20.29 6.57
CA GLN A 8 -0.33 -21.07 7.78
C GLN A 8 1.16 -21.23 8.09
N ASN A 9 1.50 -21.13 9.36
CA ASN A 9 2.84 -21.28 9.92
C ASN A 9 3.87 -20.26 9.42
N PHE A 10 3.46 -19.01 9.13
CA PHE A 10 4.39 -17.95 8.75
C PHE A 10 4.50 -16.89 9.83
N LYS A 11 5.66 -16.73 10.45
CA LYS A 11 5.96 -15.74 11.51
C LYS A 11 4.94 -15.82 12.64
N SER A 12 4.12 -14.78 12.87
CA SER A 12 3.04 -14.79 13.86
C SER A 12 1.71 -15.35 13.30
N LEU A 13 1.64 -15.63 12.01
CA LEU A 13 0.44 -16.12 11.35
C LEU A 13 0.35 -17.65 11.49
N LYS A 14 -0.25 -18.14 12.58
CA LYS A 14 -0.49 -19.57 12.79
C LYS A 14 -1.43 -20.13 11.74
N TYR A 15 -2.57 -19.48 11.55
CA TYR A 15 -3.54 -19.77 10.51
C TYR A 15 -4.36 -18.52 10.20
N VAL A 16 -4.40 -18.14 8.95
CA VAL A 16 -5.14 -17.00 8.42
C VAL A 16 -5.89 -17.44 7.17
N ASP A 17 -7.17 -17.09 7.07
CA ASP A 17 -8.01 -17.28 5.88
C ASP A 17 -8.80 -15.98 5.67
N CYS A 18 -8.38 -15.15 4.73
CA CYS A 18 -8.91 -13.82 4.51
C CYS A 18 -9.48 -13.64 3.10
N GLU A 19 -10.74 -13.22 3.02
CA GLU A 19 -11.31 -12.66 1.80
C GLU A 19 -10.60 -11.34 1.47
N MET A 20 -10.31 -11.13 0.20
CA MET A 20 -9.68 -9.92 -0.32
C MET A 20 -10.65 -9.20 -1.27
N ARG A 21 -10.62 -7.87 -1.26
CA ARG A 21 -11.47 -6.99 -2.07
C ARG A 21 -10.63 -5.97 -2.83
N ASN A 22 -11.26 -5.03 -3.52
CA ASN A 22 -10.57 -3.94 -4.17
C ASN A 22 -9.81 -3.07 -3.18
N LEU A 23 -10.41 -2.74 -2.03
CA LEU A 23 -9.77 -2.00 -0.94
C LEU A 23 -9.67 -2.87 0.30
N ASN A 24 -8.44 -3.16 0.73
CA ASN A 24 -8.15 -3.93 1.94
C ASN A 24 -7.38 -3.03 2.91
N ILE A 25 -7.96 -2.80 4.08
CA ILE A 25 -7.39 -1.94 5.13
C ILE A 25 -6.94 -2.85 6.26
N LEU A 26 -5.64 -2.81 6.58
CA LEU A 26 -5.02 -3.57 7.64
C LEU A 26 -4.82 -2.65 8.84
N MET A 27 -5.57 -2.87 9.90
CA MET A 27 -5.53 -2.08 11.14
C MET A 27 -5.16 -2.94 12.35
N GLY A 28 -4.82 -2.31 13.45
CA GLY A 28 -4.42 -2.95 14.70
C GLY A 28 -3.13 -2.36 15.27
N LEU A 29 -2.81 -2.68 16.50
CA LEU A 29 -1.62 -2.18 17.18
C LEU A 29 -0.31 -2.68 16.51
N ASN A 30 0.81 -2.09 16.89
CA ASN A 30 2.13 -2.54 16.44
C ASN A 30 2.42 -3.97 16.92
N GLY A 31 3.08 -4.77 16.08
CA GLY A 31 3.45 -6.15 16.39
C GLY A 31 2.30 -7.18 16.30
N MET A 32 1.13 -6.80 15.80
CA MET A 32 -0.04 -7.70 15.67
C MET A 32 -0.02 -8.58 14.40
N GLY A 33 0.99 -8.45 13.53
CA GLY A 33 1.16 -9.32 12.36
C GLY A 33 0.75 -8.72 11.01
N LYS A 34 0.34 -7.43 10.95
CA LYS A 34 0.00 -6.74 9.69
C LYS A 34 1.10 -6.82 8.65
N SER A 35 2.32 -6.43 9.04
CA SER A 35 3.49 -6.49 8.14
C SER A 35 3.84 -7.93 7.75
N SER A 36 3.62 -8.93 8.64
CA SER A 36 3.80 -10.36 8.28
C SER A 36 2.81 -10.79 7.19
N PHE A 37 1.57 -10.30 7.24
CA PHE A 37 0.58 -10.55 6.20
C PHE A 37 1.00 -9.94 4.86
N ILE A 38 1.42 -8.67 4.85
CA ILE A 38 1.92 -7.98 3.65
C ILE A 38 3.17 -8.70 3.12
N GLN A 39 4.12 -9.05 3.98
CA GLN A 39 5.35 -9.75 3.61
C GLN A 39 5.08 -11.07 2.88
N THR A 40 4.02 -11.80 3.22
CA THR A 40 3.66 -13.02 2.47
C THR A 40 3.43 -12.71 0.99
N ILE A 41 2.72 -11.64 0.67
CA ILE A 41 2.46 -11.22 -0.72
C ILE A 41 3.76 -10.72 -1.37
N LEU A 42 4.54 -9.91 -0.64
CA LEU A 42 5.80 -9.36 -1.14
C LEU A 42 6.83 -10.46 -1.46
N LEU A 43 6.91 -11.51 -0.63
CA LEU A 43 7.78 -12.66 -0.88
C LEU A 43 7.41 -13.38 -2.18
N LEU A 44 6.12 -13.59 -2.42
CA LEU A 44 5.66 -14.19 -3.67
C LEU A 44 5.98 -13.29 -4.88
N MET A 45 5.84 -11.98 -4.73
CA MET A 45 6.12 -11.01 -5.79
C MET A 45 7.62 -10.84 -6.10
N GLN A 46 8.49 -11.00 -5.10
CA GLN A 46 9.94 -10.85 -5.32
C GLN A 46 10.64 -12.12 -5.80
N SER A 47 10.06 -13.30 -5.58
CA SER A 47 10.69 -14.58 -5.87
C SER A 47 10.78 -14.82 -7.38
N ASP A 48 11.97 -14.65 -7.95
CA ASP A 48 12.22 -14.77 -9.40
C ASP A 48 11.96 -16.18 -9.94
N LYS A 49 12.12 -17.19 -9.07
CA LYS A 49 11.97 -18.60 -9.40
C LYS A 49 10.76 -19.25 -8.70
N LEU A 50 9.72 -18.47 -8.44
CA LEU A 50 8.51 -19.01 -7.84
C LEU A 50 7.86 -20.08 -8.72
N GLU A 51 8.00 -19.96 -10.04
CA GLU A 51 7.59 -20.99 -11.01
C GLU A 51 8.39 -22.30 -10.88
N GLU A 52 9.62 -22.23 -10.37
CA GLU A 52 10.44 -23.41 -10.00
C GLU A 52 10.16 -23.89 -8.56
N ASN A 53 9.10 -23.36 -7.91
CA ASN A 53 8.73 -23.62 -6.52
C ASN A 53 9.76 -23.14 -5.50
N VAL A 54 10.48 -22.05 -5.77
CA VAL A 54 11.46 -21.43 -4.88
C VAL A 54 10.90 -20.11 -4.33
N LEU A 55 10.87 -19.97 -3.01
CA LEU A 55 10.53 -18.73 -2.31
C LEU A 55 11.82 -18.07 -1.81
N ASP A 56 12.09 -16.86 -2.27
CA ASP A 56 13.21 -16.04 -1.80
C ASP A 56 12.81 -15.26 -0.54
N LEU A 57 13.42 -15.59 0.61
CA LEU A 57 13.15 -14.89 1.88
C LEU A 57 13.76 -13.49 1.95
N ASN A 58 14.77 -13.22 1.12
CA ASN A 58 15.44 -11.92 1.03
C ASN A 58 15.45 -11.42 -0.40
N GLY A 59 15.02 -10.17 -0.57
CA GLY A 59 14.96 -9.51 -1.87
C GLY A 59 14.63 -8.03 -1.73
N PRO A 60 14.35 -7.34 -2.82
CA PRO A 60 14.14 -5.89 -2.80
C PRO A 60 12.84 -5.47 -2.10
N LEU A 61 11.82 -6.33 -2.04
CA LEU A 61 10.52 -5.99 -1.44
C LEU A 61 10.43 -6.36 0.04
N ALA A 62 11.06 -7.46 0.45
CA ALA A 62 11.07 -7.93 1.83
C ALA A 62 12.38 -8.64 2.16
N GLN A 63 12.86 -8.46 3.38
CA GLN A 63 14.03 -9.14 3.95
C GLN A 63 13.60 -9.82 5.25
N ILE A 64 13.41 -11.12 5.22
CA ILE A 64 12.97 -11.93 6.36
C ILE A 64 14.16 -12.47 7.15
N GLY A 65 15.25 -12.78 6.48
CA GLY A 65 16.41 -13.47 7.04
C GLY A 65 16.48 -14.93 6.60
N GLN A 66 16.44 -15.84 7.53
CA GLN A 66 16.54 -17.28 7.29
C GLN A 66 15.22 -18.01 7.58
N GLY A 67 15.14 -19.28 7.23
CA GLY A 67 13.94 -20.07 7.47
C GLY A 67 13.47 -20.05 8.93
N LYS A 68 14.39 -20.02 9.90
CA LYS A 68 14.07 -19.88 11.34
C LYS A 68 13.32 -18.59 11.68
N ASP A 69 13.49 -17.53 10.88
CA ASP A 69 12.83 -16.23 11.06
C ASP A 69 11.47 -16.20 10.33
N ALA A 70 11.23 -17.17 9.45
CA ALA A 70 10.00 -17.31 8.66
C ALA A 70 8.98 -18.26 9.28
N LEU A 71 9.40 -19.37 9.90
CA LEU A 71 8.49 -20.35 10.47
C LEU A 71 7.85 -19.83 11.76
N TYR A 72 6.55 -20.09 11.94
CA TYR A 72 5.85 -19.86 13.21
C TYR A 72 6.49 -20.71 14.32
N GLN A 73 6.89 -20.05 15.41
CA GLN A 73 7.71 -20.72 16.46
C GLN A 73 7.02 -21.88 17.18
N PHE A 74 5.69 -21.95 17.14
CA PHE A 74 4.89 -23.03 17.76
C PHE A 74 4.24 -23.94 16.67
N ALA A 75 4.80 -23.96 15.46
CA ALA A 75 4.27 -24.79 14.38
C ALA A 75 4.34 -26.28 14.73
N GLU A 76 3.25 -27.01 14.53
CA GLU A 76 3.17 -28.46 14.77
C GLU A 76 3.93 -29.28 13.70
N ASN A 77 4.20 -28.65 12.56
CA ASN A 77 4.96 -29.24 11.46
C ASN A 77 5.88 -28.21 10.81
N GLU A 78 6.89 -28.67 10.12
CA GLU A 78 7.94 -27.85 9.50
C GLU A 78 7.56 -27.41 8.06
N ASN A 79 6.31 -26.99 7.85
CA ASN A 79 5.88 -26.47 6.55
C ASN A 79 5.19 -25.11 6.72
N ILE A 80 5.46 -24.22 5.76
CA ILE A 80 4.74 -22.96 5.58
C ILE A 80 3.79 -23.14 4.41
N TYR A 81 2.50 -22.86 4.63
CA TYR A 81 1.46 -22.98 3.61
C TYR A 81 1.00 -21.63 3.16
N ILE A 82 0.97 -21.41 1.84
CA ILE A 82 0.41 -20.20 1.23
C ILE A 82 -0.53 -20.65 0.10
N ASN A 83 -1.77 -20.15 0.16
CA ASN A 83 -2.74 -20.33 -0.91
C ASN A 83 -3.26 -18.95 -1.33
N LEU A 84 -3.32 -18.70 -2.64
CA LEU A 84 -3.96 -17.52 -3.23
C LEU A 84 -5.05 -17.97 -4.19
N THR A 85 -6.25 -17.39 -4.05
CA THR A 85 -7.33 -17.55 -5.02
C THR A 85 -7.56 -16.24 -5.76
N LEU A 86 -7.71 -16.31 -7.08
CA LEU A 86 -7.96 -15.18 -7.95
C LEU A 86 -9.44 -15.04 -8.30
N ALA A 87 -9.83 -13.88 -8.84
CA ALA A 87 -11.21 -13.59 -9.26
C ALA A 87 -11.77 -14.53 -10.36
N ASN A 88 -10.91 -15.22 -11.09
CA ASN A 88 -11.29 -16.24 -12.08
C ASN A 88 -11.28 -17.67 -11.50
N GLU A 89 -11.34 -17.80 -10.16
CA GLU A 89 -11.35 -19.06 -9.39
C GLU A 89 -10.07 -19.91 -9.52
N ILE A 90 -9.01 -19.39 -10.15
CA ILE A 90 -7.71 -20.05 -10.17
C ILE A 90 -7.08 -19.93 -8.78
N SER A 91 -6.67 -21.08 -8.22
CA SER A 91 -5.98 -21.15 -6.93
C SER A 91 -4.56 -21.64 -7.08
N PHE A 92 -3.65 -20.97 -6.39
CA PHE A 92 -2.24 -21.32 -6.30
C PHE A 92 -1.95 -21.81 -4.90
N ASN A 93 -1.33 -23.00 -4.79
CA ASN A 93 -1.02 -23.61 -3.51
C ASN A 93 0.48 -23.90 -3.44
N TRP A 94 1.14 -23.38 -2.41
CA TRP A 94 2.53 -23.68 -2.11
C TRP A 94 2.63 -24.24 -0.70
N ILE A 95 3.44 -25.31 -0.57
CA ILE A 95 3.84 -25.91 0.71
C ILE A 95 5.36 -25.86 0.74
N PHE A 96 5.89 -24.83 1.40
CA PHE A 96 7.32 -24.62 1.52
C PHE A 96 7.87 -25.42 2.71
N GLU A 97 8.90 -26.20 2.46
CA GLU A 97 9.59 -26.97 3.49
C GLU A 97 10.51 -26.05 4.31
N TYR A 98 10.44 -26.16 5.63
CA TYR A 98 11.31 -25.43 6.53
C TYR A 98 12.77 -25.89 6.37
N GLN A 99 13.66 -24.91 6.26
CA GLN A 99 15.10 -25.10 6.26
C GLN A 99 15.74 -24.01 7.10
N LYS A 100 16.17 -24.36 8.32
CA LYS A 100 16.55 -23.46 9.40
C LYS A 100 17.46 -22.31 8.98
N ASP A 101 18.56 -22.61 8.33
CA ASP A 101 19.65 -21.68 8.03
C ASP A 101 19.70 -21.28 6.53
N LYS A 102 18.60 -21.49 5.81
CA LYS A 102 18.50 -21.13 4.39
C LYS A 102 17.69 -19.84 4.20
N GLU A 103 18.12 -19.06 3.22
CA GLU A 103 17.43 -17.84 2.77
C GLU A 103 16.42 -18.09 1.64
N LYS A 104 16.35 -19.33 1.17
CA LYS A 104 15.40 -19.82 0.17
C LYS A 104 14.68 -21.04 0.71
N LEU A 105 13.37 -21.09 0.49
CA LEU A 105 12.56 -22.25 0.81
C LEU A 105 12.07 -22.90 -0.48
N PHE A 106 11.97 -24.24 -0.48
CA PHE A 106 11.54 -25.01 -1.63
C PHE A 106 10.15 -25.59 -1.35
N ALA A 107 9.22 -25.38 -2.27
CA ALA A 107 7.90 -26.00 -2.17
C ALA A 107 7.93 -27.43 -2.70
N LYS A 108 7.15 -28.29 -2.06
CA LYS A 108 6.80 -29.60 -2.63
C LYS A 108 6.12 -29.37 -3.96
N LYS A 109 6.45 -30.19 -4.98
CA LYS A 109 5.75 -30.14 -6.27
C LYS A 109 4.25 -30.27 -6.03
N THR A 110 3.51 -29.24 -6.36
CA THR A 110 2.04 -29.29 -6.42
C THR A 110 1.64 -29.58 -7.87
N ASP A 111 0.61 -30.41 -8.07
CA ASP A 111 0.16 -30.93 -9.38
C ASP A 111 -0.45 -29.87 -10.32
N SER A 112 -0.27 -28.58 -10.07
CA SER A 112 -0.85 -27.51 -10.88
C SER A 112 0.18 -26.88 -11.81
N GLU A 113 0.20 -27.33 -13.06
CA GLU A 113 0.92 -26.70 -14.17
C GLU A 113 0.48 -25.24 -14.43
N ASN A 114 -0.63 -24.79 -13.83
CA ASN A 114 -1.22 -23.45 -13.99
C ASN A 114 -0.57 -22.37 -13.12
N ASN A 115 0.38 -22.69 -12.25
CA ASN A 115 0.99 -21.74 -11.29
C ASN A 115 1.89 -20.68 -11.93
N ILE A 116 2.20 -20.80 -13.23
CA ILE A 116 3.32 -20.08 -13.87
C ILE A 116 2.92 -18.70 -14.40
N ILE A 117 1.65 -18.50 -14.80
CA ILE A 117 1.28 -17.34 -15.64
C ILE A 117 1.00 -16.08 -14.81
N PHE A 118 0.46 -16.21 -13.61
CA PHE A 118 0.04 -15.04 -12.82
C PHE A 118 1.20 -14.21 -12.27
N PHE A 119 2.29 -14.87 -11.84
CA PHE A 119 3.44 -14.21 -11.22
C PHE A 119 4.56 -13.85 -12.21
N LYS A 120 4.35 -14.00 -13.53
CA LYS A 120 5.31 -13.44 -14.48
C LYS A 120 5.37 -11.93 -14.28
N LYS A 121 6.53 -11.43 -13.88
CA LYS A 121 6.80 -10.00 -13.60
C LYS A 121 6.32 -9.04 -14.71
N GLU A 122 6.20 -9.52 -15.94
CA GLU A 122 5.77 -8.74 -17.10
C GLU A 122 4.25 -8.51 -17.17
N THR A 123 3.45 -9.33 -16.47
CA THR A 123 1.98 -9.27 -16.55
C THR A 123 1.33 -8.65 -15.32
N VAL A 124 2.02 -8.61 -14.17
CA VAL A 124 1.49 -8.07 -12.93
C VAL A 124 1.87 -6.59 -12.79
N LYS A 125 0.88 -5.73 -12.95
CA LYS A 125 1.03 -4.30 -12.61
C LYS A 125 1.05 -4.18 -11.10
N PHE A 126 2.21 -3.88 -10.53
CA PHE A 126 2.44 -3.87 -9.10
C PHE A 126 3.19 -2.61 -8.67
N GLN A 127 2.77 -2.00 -7.57
CA GLN A 127 3.48 -0.91 -6.90
C GLN A 127 3.44 -1.14 -5.39
N TYR A 128 4.59 -1.21 -4.76
CA TYR A 128 4.73 -1.21 -3.32
C TYR A 128 5.32 0.10 -2.84
N ILE A 129 4.77 0.65 -1.77
CA ILE A 129 5.25 1.86 -1.10
C ILE A 129 5.36 1.52 0.39
N PRO A 130 6.57 1.23 0.89
CA PRO A 130 6.80 0.89 2.29
C PRO A 130 6.58 2.07 3.22
N ALA A 131 6.59 1.79 4.52
CA ALA A 131 6.59 2.81 5.55
C ALA A 131 7.82 3.72 5.45
N GLU A 132 8.99 3.16 5.15
CA GLU A 132 10.20 3.91 4.85
C GLU A 132 10.19 4.37 3.39
N ARG A 133 9.95 5.65 3.17
CA ARG A 133 9.94 6.30 1.85
C ARG A 133 11.06 7.32 1.75
N ILE A 134 11.39 7.71 0.50
CA ILE A 134 12.34 8.80 0.29
C ILE A 134 11.79 10.11 0.88
N GLY A 135 12.57 10.72 1.75
CA GLY A 135 12.27 12.05 2.28
C GLY A 135 12.61 13.17 1.30
N PRO A 136 12.47 14.43 1.73
CA PRO A 136 12.83 15.60 0.93
C PRO A 136 14.30 15.55 0.47
N GLN A 137 14.54 15.64 -0.83
CA GLN A 137 15.86 15.70 -1.45
C GLN A 137 16.02 17.00 -2.23
N ASP A 138 17.26 17.51 -2.35
CA ASP A 138 17.53 18.67 -3.21
C ASP A 138 17.42 18.30 -4.69
N ILE A 139 17.78 17.07 -5.03
CA ILE A 139 17.71 16.49 -6.37
C ILE A 139 17.29 15.01 -6.26
N TYR A 140 16.56 14.52 -7.26
CA TYR A 140 16.07 13.15 -7.34
C TYR A 140 16.71 12.40 -8.51
N ASP A 141 16.74 11.09 -8.43
CA ASP A 141 17.24 10.22 -9.50
C ASP A 141 16.26 10.14 -10.67
N ALA A 142 16.79 9.90 -11.86
CA ALA A 142 16.05 9.61 -13.07
C ALA A 142 16.39 8.21 -13.58
N SER A 143 15.39 7.46 -14.05
CA SER A 143 15.56 6.15 -14.66
C SER A 143 14.50 5.93 -15.73
N THR A 144 14.91 5.87 -16.98
CA THR A 144 14.01 5.57 -18.11
C THR A 144 13.47 4.15 -18.00
N ILE A 145 14.30 3.17 -17.59
CA ILE A 145 13.90 1.77 -17.44
C ILE A 145 12.78 1.65 -16.41
N ILE A 146 12.93 2.25 -15.23
CA ILE A 146 11.92 2.15 -14.17
C ILE A 146 10.66 2.94 -14.55
N VAL A 147 10.84 4.17 -15.01
CA VAL A 147 9.72 5.09 -15.24
C VAL A 147 9.05 4.86 -16.59
N SER A 148 9.82 4.90 -17.70
CA SER A 148 9.22 4.85 -19.04
C SER A 148 8.79 3.44 -19.43
N ASP A 149 9.62 2.43 -19.15
CA ASP A 149 9.35 1.07 -19.58
C ASP A 149 8.41 0.34 -18.59
N LYS A 150 8.72 0.40 -17.28
CA LYS A 150 7.97 -0.34 -16.25
C LYS A 150 6.78 0.43 -15.64
N LYS A 151 6.66 1.74 -15.90
CA LYS A 151 5.62 2.61 -15.31
C LYS A 151 5.60 2.56 -13.77
N GLN A 152 6.79 2.49 -13.14
CA GLN A 152 6.98 2.44 -11.69
C GLN A 152 7.66 3.71 -11.18
N ILE A 153 7.46 3.99 -9.90
CA ILE A 153 8.03 5.17 -9.22
C ILE A 153 9.21 4.83 -8.31
N GLY A 154 9.70 3.60 -8.39
CA GLY A 154 10.70 3.03 -7.49
C GLY A 154 10.08 2.42 -6.24
N LEU A 155 10.92 1.79 -5.43
CA LEU A 155 10.50 1.12 -4.20
C LEU A 155 10.25 2.14 -3.07
N LEU A 156 11.13 3.11 -2.91
CA LEU A 156 11.00 4.17 -1.92
C LEU A 156 10.30 5.43 -2.47
N GLY A 157 9.82 5.38 -3.72
CA GLY A 157 9.27 6.53 -4.42
C GLY A 157 10.35 7.47 -4.98
N GLU A 158 11.59 7.00 -5.07
CA GLU A 158 12.76 7.79 -5.48
C GLU A 158 12.69 8.33 -6.90
N PHE A 159 11.88 7.73 -7.77
CA PHE A 159 11.65 8.19 -9.14
C PHE A 159 10.34 8.96 -9.33
N ALA A 160 9.61 9.29 -8.26
CA ALA A 160 8.32 10.00 -8.36
C ALA A 160 8.46 11.35 -9.08
N ALA A 161 9.49 12.13 -8.75
CA ALA A 161 9.75 13.41 -9.42
C ALA A 161 10.02 13.25 -10.92
N TYR A 162 10.75 12.20 -11.31
CA TYR A 162 11.03 11.91 -12.72
C TYR A 162 9.78 11.40 -13.45
N PHE A 163 8.97 10.56 -12.79
CA PHE A 163 7.68 10.11 -13.35
C PHE A 163 6.76 11.30 -13.66
N ILE A 164 6.67 12.26 -12.74
CA ILE A 164 5.87 13.49 -12.94
C ILE A 164 6.44 14.33 -14.08
N ASN A 165 7.77 14.44 -14.18
CA ASN A 165 8.42 15.17 -15.28
C ASN A 165 8.09 14.55 -16.66
N VAL A 166 8.13 13.23 -16.76
CA VAL A 166 7.90 12.50 -18.03
C VAL A 166 6.42 12.48 -18.39
N PHE A 167 5.55 12.15 -17.42
CA PHE A 167 4.14 11.87 -17.68
C PHE A 167 3.17 12.94 -17.21
N GLY A 168 3.63 13.96 -16.50
CA GLY A 168 2.77 14.96 -15.86
C GLY A 168 1.79 15.66 -16.80
N GLN A 169 2.20 15.92 -18.04
CA GLN A 169 1.36 16.61 -19.04
C GLN A 169 0.60 15.63 -19.94
N GLU A 170 1.15 14.47 -20.22
CA GLU A 170 0.60 13.54 -21.22
C GLU A 170 -0.36 12.51 -20.61
N TYR A 171 -0.05 12.00 -19.41
CA TYR A 171 -0.88 10.99 -18.76
C TYR A 171 -2.23 11.59 -18.35
N ARG A 172 -3.31 10.94 -18.79
CA ARG A 172 -4.69 11.30 -18.45
C ARG A 172 -5.16 10.44 -17.27
N VAL A 173 -5.41 11.08 -16.14
CA VAL A 173 -5.92 10.40 -14.95
C VAL A 173 -7.34 9.88 -15.20
N ASP A 174 -7.62 8.67 -14.72
CA ASP A 174 -8.94 8.04 -14.80
C ASP A 174 -10.03 9.00 -14.28
N GLU A 175 -11.17 9.03 -14.93
CA GLU A 175 -12.26 9.96 -14.63
C GLU A 175 -12.70 9.85 -13.14
N LYS A 176 -12.71 8.64 -12.61
CA LYS A 176 -13.08 8.38 -11.21
C LYS A 176 -12.13 8.99 -10.18
N LEU A 177 -10.87 9.28 -10.57
CA LEU A 177 -9.84 9.85 -9.71
C LEU A 177 -9.71 11.36 -9.84
N ARG A 178 -10.41 11.97 -10.83
CA ARG A 178 -10.24 13.39 -11.10
C ARG A 178 -10.80 14.25 -9.97
N HIS A 179 -9.95 15.14 -9.49
CA HIS A 179 -10.36 16.14 -8.52
C HIS A 179 -11.20 17.23 -9.18
N PRO A 180 -12.37 17.61 -8.62
CA PRO A 180 -13.29 18.56 -9.25
C PRO A 180 -12.69 19.98 -9.44
N LYS A 181 -11.70 20.37 -8.62
CA LYS A 181 -11.00 21.66 -8.73
C LYS A 181 -9.77 21.64 -9.64
N ALA A 182 -9.42 20.49 -10.23
CA ALA A 182 -8.27 20.42 -11.12
C ALA A 182 -8.58 21.12 -12.44
N SER A 183 -7.62 21.87 -12.97
CA SER A 183 -7.77 22.62 -14.22
C SER A 183 -7.80 21.74 -15.47
N SER A 184 -7.30 20.50 -15.36
CA SER A 184 -7.20 19.58 -16.49
C SER A 184 -7.12 18.12 -16.01
N PRO A 185 -7.44 17.14 -16.89
CA PRO A 185 -7.32 15.72 -16.56
C PRO A 185 -5.87 15.21 -16.57
N ASN A 186 -4.87 16.04 -16.90
CA ASN A 186 -3.48 15.61 -16.90
C ASN A 186 -2.95 15.36 -15.47
N LEU A 187 -1.98 14.47 -15.36
CA LEU A 187 -1.47 13.97 -14.08
C LEU A 187 -0.95 15.11 -13.17
N LEU A 188 -0.20 16.06 -13.71
CA LEU A 188 0.35 17.17 -12.93
C LEU A 188 -0.73 18.05 -12.33
N SER A 189 -1.78 18.39 -13.11
CA SER A 189 -2.92 19.16 -12.63
C SER A 189 -3.67 18.42 -11.52
N GLN A 190 -3.85 17.11 -11.68
CA GLN A 190 -4.52 16.26 -10.68
C GLN A 190 -3.69 16.11 -9.40
N ILE A 191 -2.38 15.89 -9.52
CA ILE A 191 -1.48 15.87 -8.36
C ILE A 191 -1.58 17.19 -7.60
N ASN A 192 -1.47 18.32 -8.28
CA ASN A 192 -1.55 19.63 -7.62
C ASN A 192 -2.89 19.86 -6.92
N ALA A 193 -4.00 19.44 -7.51
CA ALA A 193 -5.31 19.57 -6.90
C ALA A 193 -5.44 18.71 -5.63
N TRP A 194 -5.04 17.44 -5.67
CA TRP A 194 -5.08 16.57 -4.50
C TRP A 194 -4.07 16.97 -3.42
N MET A 195 -2.88 17.42 -3.81
CA MET A 195 -1.88 17.92 -2.86
C MET A 195 -2.36 19.15 -2.11
N LYS A 196 -3.17 20.04 -2.74
CA LYS A 196 -3.78 21.20 -2.08
C LYS A 196 -4.82 20.82 -1.02
N GLU A 197 -5.51 19.70 -1.14
CA GLU A 197 -6.40 19.21 -0.08
C GLU A 197 -5.60 18.66 1.11
N ILE A 198 -4.46 18.01 0.84
CA ILE A 198 -3.58 17.45 1.88
C ILE A 198 -2.77 18.57 2.57
N SER A 199 -2.21 19.50 1.80
CA SER A 199 -1.44 20.65 2.28
C SER A 199 -1.91 21.90 1.55
N PRO A 200 -2.72 22.77 2.21
CA PRO A 200 -3.38 23.89 1.56
C PRO A 200 -2.44 24.81 0.77
N GLY A 201 -2.84 25.11 -0.44
CA GLY A 201 -2.14 26.03 -1.34
C GLY A 201 -0.90 25.48 -2.04
N VAL A 202 -0.46 24.24 -1.71
CA VAL A 202 0.76 23.69 -2.30
C VAL A 202 0.57 23.32 -3.77
N SER A 203 1.55 23.63 -4.59
CA SER A 203 1.72 23.08 -5.94
C SER A 203 3.18 22.74 -6.19
N LEU A 204 3.43 21.84 -7.12
CA LEU A 204 4.77 21.36 -7.42
C LEU A 204 5.13 21.58 -8.90
N ASN A 205 6.43 21.69 -9.14
CA ASN A 205 7.02 21.72 -10.46
C ASN A 205 8.22 20.80 -10.53
N THR A 206 8.48 20.22 -11.69
CA THR A 206 9.63 19.31 -11.91
C THR A 206 10.44 19.78 -13.13
N LYS A 207 11.77 19.68 -13.02
CA LYS A 207 12.70 20.01 -14.12
C LYS A 207 13.75 18.93 -14.23
N TYR A 208 13.78 18.24 -15.35
CA TYR A 208 14.84 17.28 -15.66
C TYR A 208 16.12 18.01 -16.10
N VAL A 209 17.26 17.55 -15.62
CA VAL A 209 18.62 18.06 -15.93
C VAL A 209 19.40 16.94 -16.59
N PRO A 210 19.40 16.87 -17.95
CA PRO A 210 19.97 15.74 -18.71
C PRO A 210 21.46 15.52 -18.43
N GLU A 211 22.21 16.61 -18.23
CA GLU A 211 23.68 16.58 -18.07
C GLU A 211 24.14 15.74 -16.88
N VAL A 212 23.30 15.63 -15.87
CA VAL A 212 23.59 14.87 -14.63
C VAL A 212 22.60 13.74 -14.38
N ASN A 213 21.65 13.52 -15.31
CA ASN A 213 20.57 12.53 -15.21
C ASN A 213 19.80 12.63 -13.87
N LYS A 214 19.39 13.85 -13.51
CA LYS A 214 18.69 14.16 -12.25
C LYS A 214 17.46 15.02 -12.50
N VAL A 215 16.57 15.04 -11.52
CA VAL A 215 15.36 15.88 -11.52
C VAL A 215 15.37 16.80 -10.32
N ILE A 216 15.09 18.06 -10.57
CA ILE A 216 14.81 19.07 -9.56
C ILE A 216 13.28 19.02 -9.33
N LEU A 217 12.88 18.97 -8.08
CA LEU A 217 11.50 19.12 -7.62
C LEU A 217 11.43 20.40 -6.80
N ASP A 218 10.50 21.27 -7.13
CA ASP A 218 10.26 22.51 -6.39
C ASP A 218 8.80 22.59 -6.00
N TYR A 219 8.52 23.28 -4.90
CA TYR A 219 7.18 23.60 -4.41
C TYR A 219 6.95 25.09 -4.39
N GLN A 220 5.70 25.50 -4.57
CA GLN A 220 5.22 26.87 -4.38
C GLN A 220 3.87 26.84 -3.69
N PHE A 221 3.48 27.96 -3.10
CA PHE A 221 2.20 28.08 -2.38
C PHE A 221 1.37 29.20 -2.97
N ASP A 222 0.04 29.00 -3.01
CA ASP A 222 -0.91 29.99 -3.49
C ASP A 222 -0.90 31.24 -2.56
N LEU A 223 -0.90 32.40 -3.14
CA LEU A 223 -1.23 33.67 -2.53
C LEU A 223 -2.62 34.14 -3.01
N LEU A 224 -3.14 35.24 -2.50
CA LEU A 224 -4.47 35.74 -2.90
C LEU A 224 -4.60 35.98 -4.41
N ASN A 225 -3.56 36.53 -5.05
CA ASN A 225 -3.57 36.85 -6.48
C ASN A 225 -2.32 36.39 -7.22
N ASP A 226 -1.46 35.56 -6.56
CA ASP A 226 -0.19 35.11 -7.12
C ASP A 226 0.26 33.83 -6.44
N THR A 227 1.48 33.39 -6.69
CA THR A 227 2.16 32.29 -6.00
C THR A 227 3.46 32.78 -5.38
N THR A 228 3.94 32.05 -4.36
CA THR A 228 5.27 32.29 -3.78
C THR A 228 6.39 31.98 -4.78
N ASN A 229 7.63 32.36 -4.43
CA ASN A 229 8.81 31.78 -5.08
C ASN A 229 8.84 30.26 -4.92
N LEU A 230 9.65 29.61 -5.75
CA LEU A 230 9.89 28.17 -5.67
C LEU A 230 10.75 27.83 -4.43
N PHE A 231 10.33 26.83 -3.69
CA PHE A 231 11.04 26.28 -2.54
C PHE A 231 11.53 24.88 -2.82
N ARG A 232 12.76 24.58 -2.43
CA ARG A 232 13.28 23.20 -2.44
C ARG A 232 12.54 22.31 -1.44
N PRO A 233 12.44 21.01 -1.67
CA PRO A 233 11.73 20.09 -0.77
C PRO A 233 12.21 20.14 0.69
N LYS A 234 13.50 20.35 0.94
CA LYS A 234 14.07 20.48 2.29
C LYS A 234 13.64 21.74 3.04
N ASN A 235 13.12 22.74 2.34
CA ASN A 235 12.67 24.02 2.92
C ASN A 235 11.16 24.11 3.10
N VAL A 236 10.43 23.00 2.84
CA VAL A 236 8.99 22.89 3.07
C VAL A 236 8.70 21.80 4.09
N GLY A 237 7.45 21.65 4.50
CA GLY A 237 7.06 20.62 5.46
C GLY A 237 7.40 19.21 4.95
N PHE A 238 8.06 18.40 5.77
CA PHE A 238 8.51 17.04 5.44
C PHE A 238 7.41 16.17 4.82
N GLY A 239 6.19 16.25 5.38
CA GLY A 239 5.03 15.45 4.94
C GLY A 239 4.63 15.69 3.49
N ILE A 240 4.90 16.88 2.92
CA ILE A 240 4.54 17.20 1.53
C ILE A 240 5.31 16.31 0.55
N SER A 241 6.61 16.19 0.72
CA SER A 241 7.44 15.32 -0.11
C SER A 241 7.19 13.84 0.18
N TYR A 242 6.88 13.52 1.44
CA TYR A 242 6.68 12.13 1.90
C TYR A 242 5.38 11.50 1.38
N VAL A 243 4.34 12.32 1.17
CA VAL A 243 3.05 11.85 0.63
C VAL A 243 3.02 11.81 -0.89
N LEU A 244 3.88 12.54 -1.57
CA LEU A 244 3.86 12.67 -3.04
C LEU A 244 3.90 11.31 -3.78
N PRO A 245 4.78 10.34 -3.43
CA PRO A 245 4.77 9.02 -4.05
C PRO A 245 3.43 8.28 -3.87
N ILE A 246 2.75 8.47 -2.73
CA ILE A 246 1.44 7.85 -2.46
C ILE A 246 0.38 8.45 -3.37
N VAL A 247 0.27 9.78 -3.42
CA VAL A 247 -0.68 10.47 -4.29
C VAL A 247 -0.46 10.08 -5.76
N LEU A 248 0.80 10.01 -6.20
CA LEU A 248 1.16 9.58 -7.55
C LEU A 248 0.74 8.13 -7.83
N ALA A 249 1.03 7.19 -6.92
CA ALA A 249 0.64 5.79 -7.07
C ALA A 249 -0.88 5.61 -7.17
N LEU A 250 -1.65 6.36 -6.34
CA LEU A 250 -3.11 6.34 -6.34
C LEU A 250 -3.69 6.96 -7.61
N LEU A 251 -3.14 8.08 -8.10
CA LEU A 251 -3.60 8.72 -9.34
C LEU A 251 -3.23 7.93 -10.61
N THR A 252 -2.32 6.99 -10.50
CA THR A 252 -1.98 6.03 -11.56
C THR A 252 -2.55 4.64 -11.32
N ALA A 253 -3.55 4.53 -10.43
CA ALA A 253 -4.31 3.31 -10.22
C ALA A 253 -5.14 2.99 -11.48
N GLU A 254 -5.12 1.72 -11.85
CA GLU A 254 -5.83 1.21 -13.03
C GLU A 254 -6.29 -0.22 -12.79
N ASN A 255 -7.19 -0.70 -13.61
CA ASN A 255 -7.72 -2.06 -13.50
C ASN A 255 -6.60 -3.12 -13.46
N ASN A 256 -6.74 -4.10 -12.58
CA ASN A 256 -5.77 -5.18 -12.34
C ASN A 256 -4.38 -4.73 -11.84
N LYS A 257 -4.21 -3.50 -11.39
CA LYS A 257 -3.01 -3.06 -10.69
C LYS A 257 -3.13 -3.34 -9.19
N THR A 258 -2.12 -3.96 -8.60
CA THR A 258 -2.02 -4.14 -7.15
C THR A 258 -1.13 -3.05 -6.57
N ILE A 259 -1.63 -2.32 -5.58
CA ILE A 259 -0.90 -1.26 -4.89
C ILE A 259 -0.90 -1.56 -3.39
N ILE A 260 0.29 -1.69 -2.81
CA ILE A 260 0.46 -1.88 -1.36
C ILE A 260 1.10 -0.62 -0.80
N ILE A 261 0.49 -0.05 0.25
CA ILE A 261 0.98 1.16 0.91
C ILE A 261 0.98 0.94 2.41
N GLU A 262 2.12 1.19 3.05
CA GLU A 262 2.27 1.17 4.50
C GLU A 262 2.33 2.59 5.06
N ASN A 263 1.64 2.80 6.19
CA ASN A 263 1.60 4.05 6.96
C ASN A 263 1.43 5.31 6.08
N PRO A 264 0.38 5.39 5.24
CA PRO A 264 0.16 6.56 4.38
C PRO A 264 -0.05 7.86 5.16
N GLU A 265 -0.47 7.78 6.42
CA GLU A 265 -0.70 8.90 7.34
C GLU A 265 0.55 9.63 7.80
N SER A 266 1.73 9.02 7.65
CA SER A 266 2.96 9.54 8.27
C SER A 266 3.27 10.98 7.84
N HIS A 267 3.49 11.85 8.85
CA HIS A 267 3.82 13.26 8.70
C HIS A 267 2.74 14.15 8.06
N ILE A 268 1.49 13.68 7.98
CA ILE A 268 0.36 14.43 7.41
C ILE A 268 -0.58 14.87 8.52
N HIS A 269 -1.07 16.12 8.44
CA HIS A 269 -2.09 16.62 9.36
C HIS A 269 -3.39 15.79 9.25
N PRO A 270 -4.14 15.55 10.34
CA PRO A 270 -5.39 14.78 10.35
C PRO A 270 -6.37 15.11 9.22
N ARG A 271 -6.57 16.38 8.89
CA ARG A 271 -7.40 16.79 7.76
C ARG A 271 -6.90 16.17 6.44
N GLY A 272 -5.60 16.25 6.17
CA GLY A 272 -5.00 15.70 4.96
C GLY A 272 -5.08 14.16 4.92
N GLN A 273 -5.04 13.51 6.10
CA GLN A 273 -5.23 12.07 6.20
C GLN A 273 -6.64 11.65 5.76
N ALA A 274 -7.67 12.41 6.16
CA ALA A 274 -9.05 12.14 5.74
C ALA A 274 -9.22 12.30 4.21
N GLU A 275 -8.66 13.34 3.62
CA GLU A 275 -8.67 13.53 2.16
C GLU A 275 -7.89 12.42 1.43
N LEU A 276 -6.79 11.95 2.01
CA LEU A 276 -6.06 10.80 1.47
C LEU A 276 -6.88 9.52 1.53
N GLY A 277 -7.66 9.30 2.61
CA GLY A 277 -8.62 8.21 2.72
C GLY A 277 -9.68 8.23 1.61
N LYS A 278 -10.16 9.42 1.26
CA LYS A 278 -11.05 9.62 0.10
C LYS A 278 -10.37 9.24 -1.23
N LEU A 279 -9.14 9.70 -1.47
CA LEU A 279 -8.39 9.36 -2.69
C LEU A 279 -8.11 7.85 -2.79
N ILE A 280 -7.76 7.20 -1.67
CA ILE A 280 -7.60 5.73 -1.58
C ILE A 280 -8.89 5.02 -2.03
N SER A 281 -10.05 5.49 -1.54
CA SER A 281 -11.35 4.93 -1.91
C SER A 281 -11.66 5.07 -3.41
N LEU A 282 -11.36 6.23 -3.98
CA LEU A 282 -11.53 6.47 -5.42
C LEU A 282 -10.58 5.59 -6.25
N ALA A 283 -9.35 5.38 -5.79
CA ALA A 283 -8.38 4.52 -6.47
C ALA A 283 -8.85 3.06 -6.52
N ALA A 284 -9.45 2.55 -5.44
CA ALA A 284 -10.05 1.21 -5.44
C ALA A 284 -11.19 1.07 -6.46
N ASN A 285 -11.97 2.13 -6.67
CA ASN A 285 -13.08 2.15 -7.63
C ASN A 285 -12.64 2.10 -9.11
N THR A 286 -11.35 2.25 -9.42
CA THR A 286 -10.82 2.05 -10.78
C THR A 286 -10.69 0.58 -11.18
N GLY A 287 -10.87 -0.35 -10.24
CA GLY A 287 -10.62 -1.78 -10.41
C GLY A 287 -9.20 -2.19 -10.00
N ALA A 288 -8.43 -1.27 -9.42
CA ALA A 288 -7.19 -1.60 -8.73
C ALA A 288 -7.45 -2.37 -7.44
N GLN A 289 -6.49 -3.18 -7.01
CA GLN A 289 -6.50 -3.82 -5.70
C GLN A 289 -5.52 -3.11 -4.77
N LEU A 290 -6.05 -2.52 -3.72
CA LEU A 290 -5.30 -1.76 -2.73
C LEU A 290 -5.17 -2.55 -1.43
N LEU A 291 -3.96 -2.60 -0.87
CA LEU A 291 -3.68 -3.06 0.49
C LEU A 291 -3.05 -1.88 1.24
N ILE A 292 -3.75 -1.38 2.25
CA ILE A 292 -3.35 -0.20 3.02
C ILE A 292 -3.13 -0.61 4.47
N GLU A 293 -1.89 -0.61 4.93
CA GLU A 293 -1.58 -0.73 6.36
C GLU A 293 -1.62 0.66 6.98
N THR A 294 -2.48 0.86 7.97
CA THR A 294 -2.63 2.16 8.62
C THR A 294 -2.98 2.03 10.11
N HIS A 295 -2.53 3.01 10.88
CA HIS A 295 -2.94 3.23 12.27
C HIS A 295 -3.83 4.47 12.42
N SER A 296 -4.24 5.08 11.30
CA SER A 296 -4.97 6.35 11.31
C SER A 296 -6.47 6.18 11.32
N ASP A 297 -7.11 6.65 12.37
CA ASP A 297 -8.55 6.85 12.46
C ASP A 297 -9.06 7.82 11.40
N HIS A 298 -8.25 8.80 11.03
CA HIS A 298 -8.61 9.83 10.06
C HIS A 298 -8.66 9.28 8.63
N ILE A 299 -7.72 8.40 8.24
CA ILE A 299 -7.77 7.70 6.95
C ILE A 299 -9.02 6.82 6.91
N LEU A 300 -9.24 6.01 7.95
CA LEU A 300 -10.44 5.18 8.02
C LEU A 300 -11.73 6.01 7.94
N ASN A 301 -11.80 7.13 8.66
CA ASN A 301 -12.97 8.02 8.60
C ASN A 301 -13.14 8.64 7.20
N GLY A 302 -12.06 8.99 6.50
CA GLY A 302 -12.12 9.43 5.10
C GLY A 302 -12.73 8.36 4.18
N ILE A 303 -12.38 7.09 4.38
CA ILE A 303 -12.94 5.95 3.65
C ILE A 303 -14.42 5.73 4.02
N ARG A 304 -14.80 5.79 5.30
CA ARG A 304 -16.17 5.69 5.76
C ARG A 304 -17.08 6.76 5.12
N VAL A 305 -16.58 8.01 5.07
CA VAL A 305 -17.27 9.12 4.40
C VAL A 305 -17.40 8.83 2.90
N ALA A 306 -16.35 8.33 2.24
CA ALA A 306 -16.42 7.97 0.82
C ALA A 306 -17.45 6.87 0.52
N VAL A 307 -17.64 5.90 1.42
CA VAL A 307 -18.74 4.90 1.32
C VAL A 307 -20.09 5.57 1.46
N LYS A 308 -20.30 6.42 2.47
CA LYS A 308 -21.53 7.17 2.67
C LYS A 308 -21.89 8.07 1.48
N GLU A 309 -20.91 8.70 0.88
CA GLU A 309 -21.04 9.54 -0.32
C GLU A 309 -21.17 8.73 -1.62
N LYS A 310 -21.14 7.38 -1.53
CA LYS A 310 -21.22 6.44 -2.66
C LYS A 310 -20.08 6.60 -3.68
N LEU A 311 -18.94 7.11 -3.26
CA LEU A 311 -17.73 7.21 -4.06
C LEU A 311 -17.03 5.85 -4.24
N VAL A 312 -17.27 4.92 -3.32
CA VAL A 312 -16.85 3.53 -3.38
C VAL A 312 -17.97 2.65 -2.82
N ASN A 313 -18.14 1.45 -3.38
CA ASN A 313 -19.14 0.50 -2.86
C ASN A 313 -18.61 -0.14 -1.57
N ARG A 314 -19.43 -0.19 -0.51
CA ARG A 314 -19.06 -0.85 0.75
C ARG A 314 -18.61 -2.31 0.57
N HIS A 315 -19.13 -3.00 -0.44
CA HIS A 315 -18.75 -4.39 -0.73
C HIS A 315 -17.35 -4.50 -1.35
N ASP A 316 -16.78 -3.42 -1.85
CA ASP A 316 -15.41 -3.37 -2.36
C ASP A 316 -14.40 -3.02 -1.27
N VAL A 317 -14.87 -2.71 -0.05
CA VAL A 317 -14.04 -2.38 1.12
C VAL A 317 -14.00 -3.55 2.09
N ASN A 318 -12.81 -3.94 2.51
CA ASN A 318 -12.54 -4.96 3.52
C ASN A 318 -11.65 -4.35 4.61
N ILE A 319 -12.12 -4.34 5.84
CA ILE A 319 -11.33 -3.86 6.99
C ILE A 319 -10.95 -5.09 7.81
N MET A 320 -9.65 -5.33 7.94
CA MET A 320 -9.06 -6.42 8.70
C MET A 320 -8.39 -5.84 9.95
N TYR A 321 -8.89 -6.21 11.11
CA TYR A 321 -8.32 -5.79 12.38
C TYR A 321 -7.46 -6.92 12.96
N PHE A 322 -6.17 -6.64 13.13
CA PHE A 322 -5.15 -7.58 13.58
C PHE A 322 -4.98 -7.45 15.08
N GLU A 323 -5.10 -8.57 15.77
CA GLU A 323 -4.94 -8.69 17.20
C GLU A 323 -4.00 -9.85 17.55
N LYS A 324 -3.52 -9.87 18.77
CA LYS A 324 -2.69 -10.95 19.27
C LYS A 324 -3.53 -11.82 20.21
N SER A 325 -3.75 -13.07 19.81
CA SER A 325 -4.33 -14.08 20.64
C SER A 325 -3.23 -14.79 21.45
N THR A 326 -3.41 -14.90 22.76
CA THR A 326 -2.46 -15.54 23.66
C THR A 326 -3.17 -16.63 24.42
N THR A 327 -2.58 -17.82 24.46
CA THR A 327 -3.00 -18.96 25.27
C THR A 327 -1.88 -19.34 26.25
N ASP A 328 -2.10 -20.32 27.12
CA ASP A 328 -1.07 -20.80 28.04
C ASP A 328 0.19 -21.36 27.37
N LYS A 329 0.08 -21.72 26.08
CA LYS A 329 1.14 -22.45 25.34
C LYS A 329 1.70 -21.69 24.15
N GLU A 330 0.96 -20.75 23.58
CA GLU A 330 1.34 -20.11 22.32
C GLU A 330 0.73 -18.72 22.19
N GLN A 331 1.29 -17.95 21.27
CA GLN A 331 0.81 -16.63 20.91
C GLN A 331 0.81 -16.51 19.38
N PHE A 332 -0.29 -16.03 18.81
CA PHE A 332 -0.44 -15.92 17.35
C PHE A 332 -1.32 -14.72 16.97
N THR A 333 -1.25 -14.33 15.70
CA THR A 333 -2.12 -13.30 15.13
C THR A 333 -3.51 -13.87 14.87
N SER A 334 -4.54 -13.17 15.34
CA SER A 334 -5.94 -13.32 14.92
C SER A 334 -6.37 -12.11 14.12
N ILE A 335 -7.27 -12.32 13.15
CA ILE A 335 -7.78 -11.27 12.28
C ILE A 335 -9.31 -11.29 12.37
N SER A 336 -9.88 -10.18 12.82
CA SER A 336 -11.32 -9.95 12.77
C SER A 336 -11.68 -9.08 11.57
N ARG A 337 -12.80 -9.43 10.91
CA ARG A 337 -13.29 -8.66 9.77
C ARG A 337 -14.34 -7.67 10.24
N ILE A 338 -14.14 -6.41 9.91
CA ILE A 338 -15.07 -5.32 10.20
C ILE A 338 -15.78 -4.94 8.91
N GLN A 339 -17.10 -4.81 8.97
CA GLN A 339 -17.94 -4.47 7.81
C GLN A 339 -18.48 -3.05 7.94
N LEU A 340 -18.61 -2.38 6.80
CA LEU A 340 -19.30 -1.10 6.68
C LEU A 340 -20.74 -1.30 6.22
N ASP A 341 -21.64 -0.49 6.77
CA ASP A 341 -22.97 -0.30 6.22
C ASP A 341 -22.99 0.78 5.13
N GLU A 342 -24.15 1.08 4.55
CA GLU A 342 -24.31 2.12 3.52
C GLU A 342 -24.11 3.54 4.06
N GLY A 343 -24.24 3.73 5.36
CA GLY A 343 -23.98 4.99 6.06
C GLY A 343 -22.51 5.19 6.41
N GLY A 344 -21.65 4.21 6.13
CA GLY A 344 -20.25 4.21 6.52
C GLY A 344 -20.01 3.86 7.99
N GLU A 345 -21.02 3.29 8.69
CA GLU A 345 -20.89 2.84 10.07
C GLU A 345 -20.27 1.44 10.13
N LEU A 346 -19.47 1.21 11.18
CA LEU A 346 -18.83 -0.08 11.43
C LEU A 346 -19.78 -0.99 12.17
N ASN A 347 -19.84 -2.27 11.80
CA ASN A 347 -20.70 -3.26 12.46
C ASN A 347 -20.25 -3.58 13.89
N HIS A 348 -18.99 -3.38 14.23
CA HIS A 348 -18.43 -3.44 15.59
C HIS A 348 -17.13 -2.67 15.67
N TYR A 349 -16.73 -2.32 16.88
CA TYR A 349 -15.51 -1.58 17.21
C TYR A 349 -14.65 -2.47 18.13
N PRO A 350 -13.59 -3.10 17.63
CA PRO A 350 -12.62 -3.79 18.48
C PRO A 350 -12.01 -2.86 19.52
N GLU A 351 -11.58 -3.40 20.63
CA GLU A 351 -10.84 -2.65 21.65
C GLU A 351 -9.57 -2.04 21.04
N ASN A 352 -9.23 -0.84 21.45
CA ASN A 352 -8.13 -0.03 20.92
C ASN A 352 -8.27 0.39 19.43
N MET A 353 -9.49 0.35 18.91
CA MET A 353 -9.80 0.90 17.59
C MET A 353 -10.71 2.12 17.74
N LEU A 354 -10.28 3.30 17.27
CA LEU A 354 -11.01 4.58 17.29
C LEU A 354 -11.41 5.11 18.69
N ASP A 355 -10.94 4.51 19.76
CA ASP A 355 -11.39 4.80 21.13
C ASP A 355 -10.39 5.61 21.96
N GLU A 356 -9.10 5.69 21.54
CA GLU A 356 -8.06 6.31 22.35
C GLU A 356 -8.31 7.80 22.61
N TRP A 357 -8.82 8.54 21.62
CA TRP A 357 -9.16 9.96 21.81
C TRP A 357 -10.26 10.13 22.89
N SER A 358 -11.32 9.33 22.83
CA SER A 358 -12.39 9.33 23.82
C SER A 358 -11.89 8.88 25.20
N ASN A 359 -11.05 7.83 25.23
CA ASN A 359 -10.44 7.32 26.46
C ASN A 359 -9.57 8.37 27.17
N GLN A 360 -8.78 9.16 26.40
CA GLN A 360 -7.98 10.25 26.98
C GLN A 360 -8.85 11.39 27.47
N LEU A 361 -9.91 11.76 26.75
CA LEU A 361 -10.85 12.81 27.23
C LEU A 361 -11.56 12.40 28.52
N LEU A 362 -11.97 11.14 28.67
CA LEU A 362 -12.59 10.63 29.89
C LEU A 362 -11.66 10.72 31.12
N LYS A 363 -10.33 10.62 30.92
CA LYS A 363 -9.33 10.77 31.98
C LYS A 363 -9.13 12.24 32.42
N LEU A 364 -9.60 13.21 31.62
CA LEU A 364 -9.52 14.63 31.96
C LEU A 364 -10.76 15.13 32.74
N LEU A 365 -11.83 14.33 32.80
CA LEU A 365 -13.03 14.58 33.61
C LEU A 365 -12.88 14.05 35.02
#